data_2c4341969dfffc69ba68a89eb9eabc7f
#
_entry.id   2c4341969dfffc69ba68a89eb9eabc7f
#
_cell.length_a   1.000
_cell.length_b   1.000
_cell.length_c   1.000
_cell.angle_alpha   90.00
_cell.angle_beta   90.00
_cell.angle_gamma   90.00
#
_symmetry.space_group_name_H-M   'P 1'
#
loop_
_entity.id
_entity.type
_entity.pdbx_description
1 polymer ?
#
loop_
_entity_poly.entity_id
_entity_poly.type
_entity_poly.pdbx_seq_one_letter_code
_entity_poly.pdbx_strand_id
1 'polypeptide(L)'
;MLLSLSWLREFVPYEGTAQELGDRLTMLGLELEEIVRPYDAIAPIVVGHVVECVDHPESDHLHICKVDAGQGELLDIVCGAPNVAAGQKVPVALVGTTMPGGLVI
;
A
#
# COMPACT_ATOMS: atom_id res chain seq x y z
N MET A 1 10.95 -5.06 23.87
CA MET A 1 10.74 -6.35 23.14
C MET A 1 9.64 -6.12 22.12
N LEU A 2 9.85 -6.58 20.90
CA LEU A 2 8.85 -6.55 19.84
C LEU A 2 8.26 -7.95 19.63
N LEU A 3 6.95 -8.01 19.44
CA LEU A 3 6.22 -9.22 19.13
C LEU A 3 5.53 -9.04 17.77
N SER A 4 5.89 -9.90 16.81
CA SER A 4 5.22 -9.94 15.50
C SER A 4 3.90 -10.68 15.63
N LEU A 5 2.79 -10.05 15.25
CA LEU A 5 1.47 -10.68 15.29
C LEU A 5 1.37 -11.86 14.31
N SER A 6 1.93 -11.74 13.12
CA SER A 6 1.93 -12.83 12.14
C SER A 6 2.73 -14.03 12.62
N TRP A 7 3.85 -13.80 13.30
CA TRP A 7 4.65 -14.86 13.89
C TRP A 7 3.93 -15.52 15.08
N LEU A 8 3.29 -14.72 15.94
CA LEU A 8 2.48 -15.25 17.04
C LEU A 8 1.40 -16.21 16.56
N ARG A 9 0.75 -15.89 15.43
CA ARG A 9 -0.30 -16.72 14.84
C ARG A 9 0.16 -18.12 14.42
N GLU A 10 1.46 -18.32 14.22
CA GLU A 10 2.02 -19.64 13.95
C GLU A 10 2.00 -20.55 15.18
N PHE A 11 1.96 -19.99 16.38
CA PHE A 11 1.98 -20.71 17.65
C PHE A 11 0.61 -20.76 18.33
N VAL A 12 -0.22 -19.75 18.12
CA VAL A 12 -1.51 -19.58 18.80
C VAL A 12 -2.57 -19.22 17.75
N PRO A 13 -3.74 -19.88 17.76
CA PRO A 13 -4.84 -19.57 16.81
C PRO A 13 -5.57 -18.28 17.23
N TYR A 14 -4.91 -17.15 17.06
CA TYR A 14 -5.45 -15.83 17.37
C TYR A 14 -6.03 -15.18 16.11
N GLU A 15 -7.31 -14.77 16.16
CA GLU A 15 -8.03 -14.19 15.03
C GLU A 15 -8.42 -12.70 15.23
N GLY A 16 -8.08 -12.10 16.35
CA GLY A 16 -8.41 -10.72 16.66
C GLY A 16 -7.43 -9.72 16.02
N THR A 17 -7.64 -8.45 16.32
CA THR A 17 -6.77 -7.35 15.90
C THR A 17 -5.55 -7.21 16.82
N ALA A 18 -4.53 -6.47 16.37
CA ALA A 18 -3.38 -6.14 17.20
C ALA A 18 -3.78 -5.31 18.42
N GLN A 19 -4.75 -4.39 18.27
CA GLN A 19 -5.24 -3.57 19.39
C GLN A 19 -5.95 -4.43 20.44
N GLU A 20 -6.81 -5.34 20.02
CA GLU A 20 -7.49 -6.27 20.94
C GLU A 20 -6.51 -7.15 21.70
N LEU A 21 -5.48 -7.65 21.02
CA LEU A 21 -4.42 -8.43 21.67
C LEU A 21 -3.66 -7.59 22.69
N GLY A 22 -3.29 -6.37 22.34
CA GLY A 22 -2.60 -5.44 23.24
C GLY A 22 -3.41 -5.13 24.49
N ASP A 23 -4.71 -4.91 24.35
CA ASP A 23 -5.63 -4.66 25.47
C ASP A 23 -5.73 -5.90 26.38
N ARG A 24 -5.82 -7.07 25.82
CA ARG A 24 -5.85 -8.33 26.60
C ARG A 24 -4.56 -8.59 27.34
N LEU A 25 -3.42 -8.40 26.68
CA LEU A 25 -2.11 -8.56 27.33
C LEU A 25 -1.93 -7.58 28.48
N THR A 26 -2.35 -6.35 28.29
CA THR A 26 -2.30 -5.31 29.33
C THR A 26 -3.16 -5.72 30.53
N MET A 27 -4.36 -6.22 30.32
CA MET A 27 -5.25 -6.70 31.38
C MET A 27 -4.69 -7.92 32.11
N LEU A 28 -3.85 -8.71 31.45
CA LEU A 28 -3.16 -9.86 32.06
C LEU A 28 -1.86 -9.47 32.78
N GLY A 29 -1.50 -8.19 32.78
CA GLY A 29 -0.31 -7.68 33.47
C GLY A 29 0.91 -7.46 32.56
N LEU A 30 0.77 -7.66 31.25
CA LEU A 30 1.82 -7.40 30.26
C LEU A 30 1.50 -6.11 29.53
N GLU A 31 2.03 -4.99 30.02
CA GLU A 31 1.74 -3.67 29.48
C GLU A 31 2.17 -3.50 28.03
N LEU A 32 1.24 -3.03 27.21
CA LEU A 32 1.51 -2.62 25.83
C LEU A 32 2.11 -1.22 25.82
N GLU A 33 3.30 -1.06 25.24
CA GLU A 33 3.93 0.25 25.07
C GLU A 33 3.56 0.90 23.73
N GLU A 34 3.57 0.13 22.65
CA GLU A 34 3.35 0.64 21.30
C GLU A 34 2.86 -0.45 20.36
N ILE A 35 2.01 -0.08 19.41
CA ILE A 35 1.69 -0.90 18.24
C ILE A 35 2.38 -0.30 17.03
N VAL A 36 3.32 -1.04 16.44
CA VAL A 36 4.06 -0.61 15.25
C VAL A 36 3.36 -1.12 14.00
N ARG A 37 2.97 -0.20 13.12
CA ARG A 37 2.33 -0.49 11.82
C ARG A 37 3.17 0.10 10.71
N PRO A 38 4.19 -0.64 10.24
CA PRO A 38 5.22 -0.07 9.36
C PRO A 38 4.70 0.37 7.98
N TYR A 39 3.52 -0.12 7.58
CA TYR A 39 2.94 0.16 6.26
C TYR A 39 1.75 1.12 6.27
N ASP A 40 1.39 1.70 7.42
CA ASP A 40 0.24 2.62 7.50
C ASP A 40 0.41 3.83 6.58
N ALA A 41 1.64 4.32 6.43
CA ALA A 41 1.93 5.46 5.55
C ALA A 41 1.65 5.18 4.06
N ILE A 42 1.62 3.93 3.66
CA ILE A 42 1.33 3.51 2.28
C ILE A 42 0.00 2.75 2.17
N ALA A 43 -0.78 2.67 3.25
CA ALA A 43 -2.07 1.97 3.26
C ALA A 43 -3.05 2.44 2.17
N PRO A 44 -3.11 3.74 1.80
CA PRO A 44 -3.96 4.22 0.72
C PRO A 44 -3.50 3.85 -0.68
N ILE A 45 -2.28 3.31 -0.84
CA ILE A 45 -1.76 2.88 -2.12
C ILE A 45 -2.36 1.53 -2.48
N VAL A 46 -2.88 1.41 -3.68
CA VAL A 46 -3.53 0.19 -4.18
C VAL A 46 -2.70 -0.46 -5.27
N VAL A 47 -2.98 -1.73 -5.57
CA VAL A 47 -2.39 -2.42 -6.70
C VAL A 47 -3.23 -2.13 -7.94
N GLY A 48 -2.59 -1.65 -9.01
CA GLY A 48 -3.21 -1.45 -10.31
C GLY A 48 -2.61 -2.35 -11.36
N HIS A 49 -3.39 -2.66 -12.39
CA HIS A 49 -2.95 -3.39 -13.57
C HIS A 49 -2.78 -2.42 -14.74
N VAL A 50 -1.57 -2.35 -15.30
CA VAL A 50 -1.29 -1.52 -16.48
C VAL A 50 -1.83 -2.21 -17.70
N VAL A 51 -2.93 -1.69 -18.22
CA VAL A 51 -3.61 -2.27 -19.40
C VAL A 51 -2.93 -1.82 -20.70
N GLU A 52 -2.53 -0.55 -20.74
CA GLU A 52 -1.88 0.06 -21.89
C GLU A 52 -0.79 1.02 -21.44
N CYS A 53 0.32 1.04 -22.16
CA CYS A 53 1.45 1.92 -21.89
C CYS A 53 2.03 2.41 -23.21
N VAL A 54 1.99 3.71 -23.44
CA VAL A 54 2.53 4.35 -24.65
C VAL A 54 3.45 5.48 -24.30
N ASP A 55 4.36 5.82 -25.19
CA ASP A 55 5.27 6.95 -25.00
C ASP A 55 4.50 8.28 -25.02
N HIS A 56 4.88 9.19 -24.14
CA HIS A 56 4.30 10.53 -24.12
C HIS A 56 4.77 11.31 -25.35
N PRO A 57 3.85 11.93 -26.11
CA PRO A 57 4.19 12.59 -27.38
C PRO A 57 5.12 13.81 -27.23
N GLU A 58 5.14 14.42 -26.07
CA GLU A 58 5.93 15.62 -25.79
C GLU A 58 7.12 15.39 -24.84
N SER A 59 7.43 14.13 -24.55
CA SER A 59 8.52 13.75 -23.65
C SER A 59 9.25 12.52 -24.15
N ASP A 60 10.55 12.46 -23.90
CA ASP A 60 11.41 11.33 -24.25
C ASP A 60 11.55 10.30 -23.11
N HIS A 61 11.02 10.61 -21.91
CA HIS A 61 11.17 9.78 -20.72
C HIS A 61 9.86 9.50 -19.96
N LEU A 62 8.75 10.11 -20.38
CA LEU A 62 7.44 9.88 -19.78
C LEU A 62 6.60 8.91 -20.62
N HIS A 63 5.74 8.17 -19.92
CA HIS A 63 4.78 7.25 -20.52
C HIS A 63 3.36 7.62 -20.09
N ILE A 64 2.40 7.43 -20.98
CA ILE A 64 0.98 7.53 -20.65
C ILE A 64 0.45 6.12 -20.49
N CYS A 65 -0.05 5.82 -19.29
CA CYS A 65 -0.56 4.50 -18.95
C CYS A 65 -2.06 4.54 -18.70
N LYS A 66 -2.75 3.51 -19.17
CA LYS A 66 -4.12 3.22 -18.75
C LYS A 66 -4.06 2.11 -17.71
N VAL A 67 -4.56 2.40 -16.52
CA VAL A 67 -4.40 1.54 -15.36
C VAL A 67 -5.75 1.19 -14.76
N ASP A 68 -5.98 -0.10 -14.56
CA ASP A 68 -7.13 -0.61 -13.81
C ASP A 68 -6.72 -0.73 -12.34
N ALA A 69 -7.23 0.18 -11.52
CA ALA A 69 -7.02 0.20 -10.07
C ALA A 69 -8.26 -0.21 -9.27
N GLY A 70 -9.23 -0.88 -9.92
CA GLY A 70 -10.44 -1.33 -9.26
C GLY A 70 -11.49 -0.24 -9.03
N GLN A 71 -11.39 0.89 -9.75
CA GLN A 71 -12.28 2.05 -9.61
C GLN A 71 -13.50 2.01 -10.55
N GLY A 72 -13.66 0.94 -11.32
CA GLY A 72 -14.75 0.79 -12.27
C GLY A 72 -14.46 1.32 -13.67
N GLU A 73 -13.46 2.19 -13.82
CA GLU A 73 -12.98 2.71 -15.09
C GLU A 73 -11.45 2.78 -15.10
N LEU A 74 -10.86 2.83 -16.28
CA LEU A 74 -9.43 2.96 -16.43
C LEU A 74 -8.97 4.38 -16.09
N LEU A 75 -7.86 4.48 -15.35
CA LEU A 75 -7.23 5.75 -15.01
C LEU A 75 -6.15 6.08 -16.03
N ASP A 76 -6.09 7.33 -16.45
CA ASP A 76 -4.99 7.86 -17.25
C ASP A 76 -3.91 8.39 -16.31
N ILE A 77 -2.74 7.77 -16.34
CA ILE A 77 -1.62 8.11 -15.45
C ILE A 77 -0.37 8.37 -16.29
N VAL A 78 0.27 9.50 -16.05
CA VAL A 78 1.59 9.79 -16.62
C VAL A 78 2.65 9.28 -15.67
N CYS A 79 3.51 8.41 -16.16
CA CYS A 79 4.53 7.73 -15.36
C CYS A 79 5.93 8.01 -15.92
N GLY A 80 6.85 8.40 -15.04
CA GLY A 80 8.25 8.63 -15.39
C GLY A 80 9.17 7.43 -15.14
N ALA A 81 8.64 6.31 -14.68
CA ALA A 81 9.46 5.12 -14.42
C ALA A 81 9.92 4.48 -15.74
N PRO A 82 11.23 4.24 -15.93
CA PRO A 82 11.74 3.69 -17.19
C PRO A 82 11.36 2.24 -17.42
N ASN A 83 10.92 1.54 -16.39
CA ASN A 83 10.57 0.13 -16.43
C ASN A 83 9.06 -0.15 -16.48
N VAL A 84 8.22 0.89 -16.62
CA VAL A 84 6.77 0.69 -16.73
C VAL A 84 6.42 0.07 -18.09
N ALA A 85 5.53 -0.91 -18.09
CA ALA A 85 5.07 -1.58 -19.28
C ALA A 85 3.66 -2.14 -19.13
N ALA A 86 2.96 -2.32 -20.24
CA ALA A 86 1.66 -2.98 -20.25
C ALA A 86 1.75 -4.40 -19.68
N GLY A 87 0.74 -4.83 -18.97
CA GLY A 87 0.66 -6.15 -18.36
C GLY A 87 1.20 -6.24 -16.94
N GLN A 88 1.87 -5.20 -16.45
CA GLN A 88 2.42 -5.18 -15.09
C GLN A 88 1.35 -4.87 -14.04
N LYS A 89 1.57 -5.41 -12.85
CA LYS A 89 0.89 -4.96 -11.63
C LYS A 89 1.81 -4.00 -10.89
N VAL A 90 1.30 -2.82 -10.58
CA VAL A 90 2.09 -1.71 -10.03
C VAL A 90 1.38 -1.08 -8.83
N PRO A 91 2.12 -0.48 -7.89
CA PRO A 91 1.51 0.36 -6.86
C PRO A 91 0.95 1.64 -7.50
N VAL A 92 -0.27 2.00 -7.12
CA VAL A 92 -0.98 3.17 -7.63
C VAL A 92 -1.41 4.07 -6.49
N ALA A 93 -1.01 5.32 -6.53
CA ALA A 93 -1.51 6.37 -5.65
C ALA A 93 -2.67 7.08 -6.34
N LEU A 94 -3.87 6.92 -5.82
CA LEU A 94 -5.07 7.56 -6.34
C LEU A 94 -5.08 9.06 -5.98
N VAL A 95 -5.85 9.85 -6.73
CA VAL A 95 -6.06 11.27 -6.43
C VAL A 95 -6.59 11.43 -5.00
N GLY A 96 -5.98 12.33 -4.24
CA GLY A 96 -6.27 12.54 -2.82
C GLY A 96 -5.40 11.73 -1.87
N THR A 97 -4.59 10.81 -2.36
CA THR A 97 -3.63 10.06 -1.53
C THR A 97 -2.51 10.97 -1.05
N THR A 98 -2.22 10.93 0.25
CA THR A 98 -1.03 11.57 0.82
C THR A 98 0.11 10.57 0.84
N MET A 99 1.18 10.89 0.12
CA MET A 99 2.38 10.05 0.07
C MET A 99 3.23 10.22 1.32
N PRO A 100 4.08 9.22 1.66
CA PRO A 100 5.12 9.43 2.66
C PRO A 100 5.94 10.70 2.34
N GLY A 101 6.12 11.58 3.32
CA GLY A 101 6.75 12.88 3.11
C GLY A 101 5.78 14.04 2.89
N GLY A 102 4.46 13.76 2.82
CA GLY A 102 3.40 14.77 2.81
C GLY A 102 2.94 15.25 1.43
N LEU A 103 3.49 14.71 0.34
CA LEU A 103 3.01 15.02 -1.01
C LEU A 103 1.60 14.45 -1.21
N VAL A 104 0.67 15.29 -1.62
CA VAL A 104 -0.70 14.90 -1.97
C VAL A 104 -0.83 14.77 -3.47
N ILE A 105 -1.36 13.65 -3.91
CA ILE A 105 -1.61 13.38 -5.33
C ILE A 105 -2.89 14.10 -5.80
#